data_08ec99a5fbf2a320c0f01dd0a5418625
#
_entry.id   08ec99a5fbf2a320c0f01dd0a5418625
#
_cell.length_a   1.000
_cell.length_b   1.000
_cell.length_c   1.000
_cell.angle_alpha   90.00
_cell.angle_beta   90.00
_cell.angle_gamma   90.00
#
_symmetry.space_group_name_H-M   'P 1'
#
loop_
_entity.id
_entity.type
_entity.pdbx_description
1 polymer ?
#
loop_
_entity_poly.entity_id
_entity_poly.type
_entity_poly.pdbx_seq_one_letter_code
_entity_poly.pdbx_strand_id
1 'polypeptide(L)'
;EGMKVIIDFVPNHVARAYKSDAKPAGVKDLGEDDDTSVSFKASNNFYYLPGQQFQPPANYSALGPNAAPTKDKKYSENPAKVTGNDQFTATPGINEWFETIKLNYGVDIQDNRKTHFDPVPSTWVKMKDILVYWANKNVDGFRCDMAEMVPVEFWHWAIPQVKAVNPEIIFIAEIYNPSQYRNYLETGRFDFLYDKVQLYDTLRLLINNQSSTAHIPGIQKSLDGINHNMLHFLENHDEQRIASPQFSGDYWKAAPAMVISAMIDKGPVMIYFGQEVGEPGAGKEGFNGEDGRTTIFDYWG
;
A
#
# COMPACT_ATOMS: atom_id res chain seq x y z
N GLU A 1 -12.71 23.42 -10.00
CA GLU A 1 -13.54 22.49 -10.79
C GLU A 1 -14.36 21.54 -9.92
N GLY A 2 -14.25 21.59 -8.58
CA GLY A 2 -15.03 20.80 -7.65
C GLY A 2 -14.56 19.33 -7.48
N MET A 3 -13.48 18.93 -8.15
CA MET A 3 -12.86 17.62 -7.91
C MET A 3 -12.11 17.60 -6.59
N LYS A 4 -12.18 16.47 -5.91
CA LYS A 4 -11.43 16.19 -4.68
C LYS A 4 -10.13 15.46 -5.00
N VAL A 5 -9.09 15.70 -4.19
CA VAL A 5 -7.76 15.11 -4.36
C VAL A 5 -7.49 14.16 -3.19
N ILE A 6 -7.29 12.89 -3.50
CA ILE A 6 -6.81 11.88 -2.57
C ILE A 6 -5.38 11.53 -2.98
N ILE A 7 -4.44 11.60 -2.04
CA ILE A 7 -3.05 11.25 -2.31
C ILE A 7 -2.69 9.90 -1.70
N ASP A 8 -1.73 9.22 -2.32
CA ASP A 8 -1.19 7.98 -1.78
C ASP A 8 -0.27 8.27 -0.60
N PHE A 9 -0.42 7.52 0.47
CA PHE A 9 0.40 7.57 1.67
C PHE A 9 0.94 6.18 1.94
N VAL A 10 2.26 6.02 1.90
CA VAL A 10 2.95 4.75 2.08
C VAL A 10 3.54 4.68 3.49
N PRO A 11 2.79 4.14 4.49
CA PRO A 11 3.22 4.18 5.90
C PRO A 11 4.06 2.99 6.32
N ASN A 12 3.98 1.86 5.61
CA ASN A 12 4.61 0.62 6.03
C ASN A 12 6.12 0.59 5.77
N HIS A 13 6.57 1.22 4.70
CA HIS A 13 7.96 1.14 4.21
C HIS A 13 8.36 2.40 3.46
N VAL A 14 9.64 2.55 3.22
CA VAL A 14 10.24 3.54 2.31
C VAL A 14 11.28 2.86 1.43
N ALA A 15 11.73 3.54 0.38
CA ALA A 15 12.81 3.03 -0.47
C ALA A 15 14.13 2.90 0.33
N ARG A 16 14.98 1.94 -0.06
CA ARG A 16 16.36 1.91 0.46
C ARG A 16 17.11 3.19 0.08
N ALA A 17 18.07 3.56 0.90
CA ALA A 17 18.77 4.83 0.79
C ALA A 17 17.85 6.07 0.87
N TYR A 18 16.66 5.92 1.51
CA TYR A 18 15.74 7.03 1.74
C TYR A 18 16.45 8.24 2.35
N LYS A 19 16.18 9.38 1.78
CA LYS A 19 16.60 10.68 2.28
C LYS A 19 15.59 11.73 1.82
N SER A 20 15.15 12.57 2.74
CA SER A 20 14.26 13.69 2.40
C SER A 20 14.97 14.70 1.52
N ASP A 21 14.37 15.11 0.44
CA ASP A 21 14.86 16.22 -0.40
C ASP A 21 14.73 17.56 0.31
N ALA A 22 13.67 17.70 1.12
CA ALA A 22 13.41 18.89 1.93
C ALA A 22 12.73 18.50 3.24
N LYS A 23 13.21 19.05 4.35
CA LYS A 23 12.59 18.87 5.67
C LYS A 23 12.60 20.18 6.45
N PRO A 24 11.67 20.43 7.37
CA PRO A 24 11.69 21.60 8.23
C PRO A 24 12.98 21.67 9.05
N ALA A 25 13.44 22.88 9.35
CA ALA A 25 14.62 23.10 10.18
C ALA A 25 14.47 22.43 11.55
N GLY A 26 15.50 21.71 12.00
CA GLY A 26 15.50 20.98 13.28
C GLY A 26 14.76 19.65 13.29
N VAL A 27 14.08 19.26 12.21
CA VAL A 27 13.44 17.93 12.09
C VAL A 27 14.48 16.90 11.66
N LYS A 28 14.54 15.80 12.39
CA LYS A 28 15.38 14.65 12.07
C LYS A 28 14.70 13.76 11.03
N ASP A 29 15.48 13.33 10.06
CA ASP A 29 14.97 12.39 9.04
C ASP A 29 14.68 11.01 9.64
N LEU A 30 13.94 10.20 8.90
CA LEU A 30 13.72 8.80 9.28
C LEU A 30 15.07 8.07 9.39
N GLY A 31 15.31 7.43 10.52
CA GLY A 31 16.54 6.69 10.81
C GLY A 31 17.74 7.54 11.23
N GLU A 32 17.66 8.87 11.22
CA GLU A 32 18.81 9.74 11.52
C GLU A 32 19.33 9.60 12.98
N ASP A 33 18.42 9.29 13.92
CA ASP A 33 18.74 9.10 15.35
C ASP A 33 18.65 7.62 15.78
N ASP A 34 18.55 6.68 14.83
CA ASP A 34 18.40 5.28 15.16
C ASP A 34 19.66 4.65 15.76
N ASP A 35 19.47 3.81 16.74
CA ASP A 35 20.51 2.94 17.29
C ASP A 35 20.67 1.72 16.38
N THR A 36 21.66 1.75 15.53
CA THR A 36 21.91 0.70 14.53
C THR A 36 22.64 -0.53 15.09
N SER A 37 23.00 -0.52 16.38
CA SER A 37 23.68 -1.63 17.05
C SER A 37 22.74 -2.75 17.50
N VAL A 38 21.40 -2.51 17.45
CA VAL A 38 20.37 -3.45 17.88
C VAL A 38 19.35 -3.72 16.76
N SER A 39 18.77 -4.92 16.74
CA SER A 39 17.77 -5.25 15.71
C SER A 39 16.47 -4.51 15.91
N PHE A 40 16.04 -4.36 17.14
CA PHE A 40 14.83 -3.64 17.52
C PHE A 40 15.11 -2.67 18.67
N LYS A 41 14.51 -1.49 18.58
CA LYS A 41 14.36 -0.53 19.66
C LYS A 41 13.11 0.32 19.35
N ALA A 42 12.21 0.45 20.30
CA ALA A 42 10.92 1.13 20.07
C ALA A 42 11.06 2.58 19.57
N SER A 43 12.17 3.26 19.90
CA SER A 43 12.48 4.61 19.43
C SER A 43 13.09 4.67 18.03
N ASN A 44 13.57 3.55 17.47
CA ASN A 44 14.12 3.49 16.12
C ASN A 44 13.01 3.60 15.07
N ASN A 45 13.33 4.21 13.94
CA ASN A 45 12.41 4.28 12.81
C ASN A 45 12.46 3.02 11.92
N PHE A 46 13.57 2.27 11.97
CA PHE A 46 13.77 1.05 11.19
C PHE A 46 14.17 -0.13 12.07
N TYR A 47 14.07 -1.34 11.50
CA TYR A 47 14.66 -2.56 12.04
C TYR A 47 16.01 -2.81 11.38
N TYR A 48 17.00 -3.20 12.17
CA TYR A 48 18.37 -3.41 11.70
C TYR A 48 18.80 -4.86 11.80
N LEU A 49 19.84 -5.21 11.04
CA LEU A 49 20.56 -6.48 11.09
C LEU A 49 22.02 -6.19 11.47
N PRO A 50 22.31 -6.00 12.77
CA PRO A 50 23.64 -5.58 13.21
C PRO A 50 24.75 -6.51 12.71
N GLY A 51 25.86 -5.91 12.23
CA GLY A 51 27.00 -6.66 11.72
C GLY A 51 26.82 -7.29 10.33
N GLN A 52 25.68 -7.09 9.68
CA GLN A 52 25.38 -7.64 8.35
C GLN A 52 25.29 -6.51 7.32
N GLN A 53 25.95 -6.67 6.19
CA GLN A 53 25.84 -5.75 5.05
C GLN A 53 24.76 -6.24 4.09
N PHE A 54 23.92 -5.34 3.64
CA PHE A 54 22.89 -5.63 2.63
C PHE A 54 23.52 -6.08 1.31
N GLN A 55 22.98 -7.14 0.74
CA GLN A 55 23.34 -7.68 -0.56
C GLN A 55 22.05 -7.82 -1.40
N PRO A 56 21.91 -7.05 -2.48
CA PRO A 56 20.75 -7.17 -3.35
C PRO A 56 20.77 -8.51 -4.10
N PRO A 57 19.60 -8.99 -4.58
CA PRO A 57 19.53 -10.17 -5.43
C PRO A 57 20.46 -10.04 -6.64
N ALA A 58 21.15 -11.11 -7.02
CA ALA A 58 22.13 -11.09 -8.12
C ALA A 58 21.51 -10.69 -9.48
N ASN A 59 20.21 -10.92 -9.67
CA ASN A 59 19.47 -10.66 -10.91
C ASN A 59 18.52 -9.45 -10.81
N TYR A 60 18.69 -8.55 -9.81
CA TYR A 60 17.79 -7.41 -9.66
C TYR A 60 17.77 -6.45 -10.86
N SER A 61 18.82 -6.43 -11.66
CA SER A 61 18.88 -5.63 -12.90
C SER A 61 17.80 -6.01 -13.92
N ALA A 62 17.18 -7.20 -13.79
CA ALA A 62 16.07 -7.61 -14.63
C ALA A 62 14.78 -6.76 -14.41
N LEU A 63 14.72 -6.01 -13.32
CA LEU A 63 13.61 -5.08 -13.03
C LEU A 63 13.67 -3.77 -13.85
N GLY A 64 14.64 -3.65 -14.74
CA GLY A 64 14.79 -2.50 -15.64
C GLY A 64 15.98 -1.58 -15.30
N PRO A 65 16.24 -0.59 -16.14
CA PRO A 65 17.43 0.26 -16.03
C PRO A 65 17.44 1.18 -14.80
N ASN A 66 16.28 1.40 -14.19
CA ASN A 66 16.09 2.29 -13.04
C ASN A 66 15.87 1.54 -11.73
N ALA A 67 16.09 0.22 -11.70
CA ALA A 67 15.85 -0.63 -10.53
C ALA A 67 16.76 -0.33 -9.32
N ALA A 68 17.88 0.37 -9.50
CA ALA A 68 18.78 0.73 -8.40
C ALA A 68 18.40 2.08 -7.79
N PRO A 69 18.42 2.22 -6.45
CA PRO A 69 18.01 3.44 -5.76
C PRO A 69 18.98 4.61 -5.92
N THR A 70 20.18 4.36 -6.42
CA THR A 70 21.25 5.34 -6.53
C THR A 70 21.73 5.50 -7.97
N LYS A 71 22.29 6.69 -8.30
CA LYS A 71 22.80 6.98 -9.64
C LYS A 71 23.94 6.05 -10.10
N ASP A 72 24.71 5.50 -9.17
CA ASP A 72 25.76 4.52 -9.45
C ASP A 72 25.23 3.08 -9.59
N LYS A 73 23.91 2.90 -9.43
CA LYS A 73 23.19 1.61 -9.50
C LYS A 73 23.72 0.58 -8.50
N LYS A 74 24.18 1.03 -7.34
CA LYS A 74 24.67 0.17 -6.27
C LYS A 74 23.90 0.39 -4.99
N TYR A 75 23.72 -0.67 -4.23
CA TYR A 75 23.24 -0.62 -2.87
C TYR A 75 24.43 -0.58 -1.91
N SER A 76 24.48 0.44 -1.04
CA SER A 76 25.48 0.55 0.02
C SER A 76 24.74 0.76 1.35
N GLU A 77 24.47 -0.32 2.07
CA GLU A 77 23.74 -0.29 3.34
C GLU A 77 24.38 -1.22 4.36
N ASN A 78 24.92 -0.64 5.42
CA ASN A 78 25.53 -1.36 6.54
C ASN A 78 25.30 -0.60 7.87
N PRO A 79 24.63 -1.21 8.87
CA PRO A 79 24.01 -2.52 8.80
C PRO A 79 22.81 -2.55 7.85
N ALA A 80 22.51 -3.74 7.33
CA ALA A 80 21.32 -3.97 6.54
C ALA A 80 20.04 -3.68 7.35
N LYS A 81 18.97 -3.28 6.65
CA LYS A 81 17.64 -3.08 7.24
C LYS A 81 16.66 -4.12 6.72
N VAL A 82 15.66 -4.42 7.53
CA VAL A 82 14.58 -5.35 7.22
C VAL A 82 13.75 -4.82 6.05
N THR A 83 13.33 -5.69 5.13
CA THR A 83 12.50 -5.32 3.98
C THR A 83 11.07 -4.93 4.40
N GLY A 84 10.36 -4.17 3.56
CA GLY A 84 8.99 -3.73 3.83
C GLY A 84 8.00 -4.86 4.12
N ASN A 85 8.26 -6.07 3.62
CA ASN A 85 7.46 -7.27 3.87
C ASN A 85 8.01 -8.17 4.99
N ASP A 86 8.66 -7.58 5.99
CA ASP A 86 9.10 -8.22 7.24
C ASP A 86 10.16 -9.33 7.04
N GLN A 87 11.02 -9.26 6.01
CA GLN A 87 12.11 -10.23 5.84
C GLN A 87 13.36 -9.81 6.62
N PHE A 88 13.67 -10.53 7.69
CA PHE A 88 14.84 -10.30 8.55
C PHE A 88 16.08 -10.99 7.98
N THR A 89 16.50 -10.57 6.78
CA THR A 89 17.69 -11.07 6.09
C THR A 89 18.44 -9.93 5.39
N ALA A 90 19.76 -10.01 5.38
CA ALA A 90 20.61 -9.09 4.63
C ALA A 90 20.72 -9.47 3.14
N THR A 91 20.18 -10.64 2.74
CA THR A 91 20.22 -11.18 1.38
C THR A 91 18.82 -11.58 0.91
N PRO A 92 17.85 -10.62 0.84
CA PRO A 92 16.51 -10.93 0.41
C PRO A 92 16.46 -11.40 -1.04
N GLY A 93 15.50 -12.25 -1.37
CA GLY A 93 15.22 -12.68 -2.74
C GLY A 93 14.59 -11.55 -3.58
N ILE A 94 14.54 -11.78 -4.91
CA ILE A 94 14.02 -10.80 -5.88
C ILE A 94 12.55 -10.40 -5.61
N ASN A 95 11.75 -11.30 -5.04
CA ASN A 95 10.33 -11.08 -4.74
C ASN A 95 10.06 -10.67 -3.28
N GLU A 96 11.11 -10.38 -2.49
CA GLU A 96 11.01 -10.06 -1.06
C GLU A 96 11.13 -8.57 -0.81
N TRP A 97 10.57 -7.74 -1.67
CA TRP A 97 10.56 -6.28 -1.59
C TRP A 97 11.93 -5.69 -1.23
N PHE A 98 12.99 -6.28 -1.83
CA PHE A 98 14.38 -5.96 -1.51
C PHE A 98 14.76 -4.48 -1.66
N GLU A 99 14.01 -3.73 -2.45
CA GLU A 99 14.20 -2.28 -2.69
C GLU A 99 13.66 -1.41 -1.55
N THR A 100 12.93 -2.01 -0.60
CA THR A 100 12.24 -1.31 0.48
C THR A 100 12.84 -1.60 1.84
N ILE A 101 12.57 -0.70 2.80
CA ILE A 101 12.90 -0.88 4.22
C ILE A 101 11.67 -0.65 5.08
N LYS A 102 11.46 -1.56 6.05
CA LYS A 102 10.32 -1.54 6.97
C LYS A 102 10.42 -0.40 7.97
N LEU A 103 9.35 0.36 8.12
CA LEU A 103 9.19 1.31 9.21
C LEU A 103 8.80 0.61 10.52
N ASN A 104 9.45 1.01 11.61
CA ASN A 104 9.23 0.45 12.93
C ASN A 104 8.21 1.29 13.70
N TYR A 105 7.04 0.71 13.89
CA TYR A 105 5.95 1.31 14.67
C TYR A 105 5.94 0.87 16.16
N GLY A 106 7.04 0.40 16.69
CA GLY A 106 7.13 -0.06 18.09
C GLY A 106 6.63 -1.49 18.28
N VAL A 107 6.66 -2.31 17.23
CA VAL A 107 6.31 -3.73 17.29
C VAL A 107 7.59 -4.56 17.19
N ASP A 108 7.97 -5.30 18.22
CA ASP A 108 9.07 -6.27 18.14
C ASP A 108 8.62 -7.52 17.40
N ILE A 109 8.88 -7.56 16.09
CA ILE A 109 8.41 -8.63 15.20
C ILE A 109 9.05 -9.97 15.59
N GLN A 110 10.29 -9.97 16.08
CA GLN A 110 11.02 -11.17 16.46
C GLN A 110 10.70 -11.67 17.87
N ASP A 111 10.09 -10.83 18.73
CA ASP A 111 9.58 -11.21 20.05
C ASP A 111 8.04 -11.32 20.04
N ASN A 112 7.50 -12.28 19.29
CA ASN A 112 6.07 -12.56 19.17
C ASN A 112 5.21 -11.31 18.88
N ARG A 113 5.74 -10.35 18.12
CA ARG A 113 5.10 -9.07 17.79
C ARG A 113 4.70 -8.26 19.02
N LYS A 114 5.50 -8.34 20.09
CA LYS A 114 5.29 -7.55 21.30
C LYS A 114 5.27 -6.06 21.00
N THR A 115 4.27 -5.40 21.55
CA THR A 115 4.04 -3.97 21.32
C THR A 115 4.72 -3.10 22.39
N HIS A 116 5.26 -1.97 21.94
CA HIS A 116 5.95 -0.97 22.74
C HIS A 116 5.45 0.42 22.31
N PHE A 117 4.23 0.77 22.75
CA PHE A 117 3.54 2.00 22.32
C PHE A 117 3.55 3.10 23.38
N ASP A 118 4.12 2.83 24.55
CA ASP A 118 4.33 3.82 25.63
C ASP A 118 5.80 3.82 26.05
N PRO A 119 6.53 4.95 25.85
CA PRO A 119 6.07 6.17 25.15
C PRO A 119 5.75 5.94 23.67
N VAL A 120 4.94 6.84 23.09
CA VAL A 120 4.58 6.79 21.66
C VAL A 120 5.84 6.75 20.80
N PRO A 121 5.98 5.76 19.88
CA PRO A 121 7.15 5.64 19.02
C PRO A 121 7.39 6.89 18.15
N SER A 122 8.65 7.25 17.92
CA SER A 122 8.99 8.42 17.11
C SER A 122 8.48 8.33 15.67
N THR A 123 8.37 7.12 15.12
CA THR A 123 7.76 6.87 13.80
C THR A 123 6.31 7.34 13.75
N TRP A 124 5.52 7.10 14.82
CA TRP A 124 4.12 7.55 14.86
C TRP A 124 4.03 9.07 14.73
N VAL A 125 4.87 9.78 15.47
CA VAL A 125 4.88 11.25 15.45
C VAL A 125 5.25 11.76 14.06
N LYS A 126 6.33 11.24 13.47
CA LYS A 126 6.79 11.63 12.13
C LYS A 126 5.74 11.35 11.06
N MET A 127 5.14 10.17 11.06
CA MET A 127 4.13 9.78 10.07
C MET A 127 2.83 10.58 10.23
N LYS A 128 2.39 10.84 11.46
CA LYS A 128 1.26 11.74 11.73
C LYS A 128 1.58 13.18 11.27
N ASP A 129 2.79 13.68 11.48
CA ASP A 129 3.19 15.02 11.05
C ASP A 129 3.20 15.15 9.52
N ILE A 130 3.56 14.09 8.79
CA ILE A 130 3.44 14.03 7.32
C ILE A 130 1.97 14.14 6.89
N LEU A 131 1.07 13.37 7.52
CA LEU A 131 -0.37 13.43 7.24
C LEU A 131 -0.94 14.84 7.52
N VAL A 132 -0.58 15.42 8.66
CA VAL A 132 -0.99 16.79 9.04
C VAL A 132 -0.44 17.84 8.08
N TYR A 133 0.81 17.68 7.62
CA TYR A 133 1.39 18.58 6.62
C TYR A 133 0.55 18.63 5.34
N TRP A 134 0.17 17.46 4.81
CA TRP A 134 -0.65 17.39 3.59
C TRP A 134 -2.09 17.80 3.83
N ALA A 135 -2.65 17.51 5.01
CA ALA A 135 -3.97 18.01 5.41
C ALA A 135 -4.03 19.55 5.38
N ASN A 136 -2.97 20.23 5.84
CA ASN A 136 -2.82 21.68 5.76
C ASN A 136 -2.61 22.21 4.32
N LYS A 137 -2.32 21.32 3.36
CA LYS A 137 -2.28 21.65 1.91
C LYS A 137 -3.62 21.43 1.22
N ASN A 138 -4.69 21.19 2.00
CA ASN A 138 -6.05 21.01 1.51
C ASN A 138 -6.23 19.79 0.60
N VAL A 139 -5.51 18.69 0.84
CA VAL A 139 -5.89 17.41 0.26
C VAL A 139 -7.19 16.92 0.90
N ASP A 140 -8.02 16.23 0.12
CA ASP A 140 -9.33 15.76 0.58
C ASP A 140 -9.28 14.35 1.18
N GLY A 141 -8.17 13.63 1.01
CA GLY A 141 -8.02 12.30 1.59
C GLY A 141 -6.68 11.65 1.34
N PHE A 142 -6.53 10.47 1.95
CA PHE A 142 -5.37 9.61 1.84
C PHE A 142 -5.78 8.18 1.48
N ARG A 143 -5.15 7.60 0.45
CA ARG A 143 -5.12 6.16 0.25
C ARG A 143 -3.88 5.65 0.98
N CYS A 144 -4.07 4.75 1.93
CA CYS A 144 -3.01 4.25 2.79
C CYS A 144 -2.56 2.87 2.30
N ASP A 145 -1.38 2.85 1.70
CA ASP A 145 -0.72 1.66 1.18
C ASP A 145 -0.43 0.65 2.28
N MET A 146 -0.74 -0.63 2.02
CA MET A 146 -0.47 -1.73 2.96
C MET A 146 -0.84 -1.40 4.42
N ALA A 147 -1.99 -0.75 4.62
CA ALA A 147 -2.39 -0.23 5.93
C ALA A 147 -2.48 -1.31 7.02
N GLU A 148 -2.78 -2.56 6.65
CA GLU A 148 -2.84 -3.69 7.59
C GLU A 148 -1.47 -4.14 8.13
N MET A 149 -0.37 -3.74 7.49
CA MET A 149 0.99 -3.99 7.98
C MET A 149 1.45 -2.95 9.01
N VAL A 150 0.63 -1.95 9.27
CA VAL A 150 0.83 -0.91 10.29
C VAL A 150 -0.15 -1.17 11.44
N PRO A 151 0.27 -1.09 12.72
CA PRO A 151 -0.61 -1.37 13.84
C PRO A 151 -1.89 -0.52 13.82
N VAL A 152 -3.03 -1.16 14.06
CA VAL A 152 -4.33 -0.48 14.11
C VAL A 152 -4.36 0.64 15.16
N GLU A 153 -3.58 0.49 16.23
CA GLU A 153 -3.43 1.48 17.30
C GLU A 153 -2.80 2.80 16.79
N PHE A 154 -1.88 2.72 15.83
CA PHE A 154 -1.35 3.91 15.17
C PHE A 154 -2.46 4.69 14.46
N TRP A 155 -3.29 4.00 13.67
CA TRP A 155 -4.41 4.61 12.95
C TRP A 155 -5.43 5.22 13.92
N HIS A 156 -5.78 4.48 14.98
CA HIS A 156 -6.64 4.96 16.05
C HIS A 156 -6.14 6.26 16.66
N TRP A 157 -4.84 6.38 16.85
CA TRP A 157 -4.20 7.55 17.42
C TRP A 157 -4.02 8.70 16.42
N ALA A 158 -3.64 8.40 15.16
CA ALA A 158 -3.27 9.40 14.17
C ALA A 158 -4.48 10.03 13.46
N ILE A 159 -5.45 9.22 13.00
CA ILE A 159 -6.57 9.70 12.17
C ILE A 159 -7.38 10.81 12.86
N PRO A 160 -7.74 10.72 14.15
CA PRO A 160 -8.46 11.83 14.82
C PRO A 160 -7.69 13.14 14.85
N GLN A 161 -6.36 13.08 14.96
CA GLN A 161 -5.51 14.26 14.97
C GLN A 161 -5.45 14.94 13.60
N VAL A 162 -5.45 14.15 12.52
CA VAL A 162 -5.53 14.67 11.15
C VAL A 162 -6.91 15.24 10.86
N LYS A 163 -7.98 14.55 11.27
CA LYS A 163 -9.37 15.03 11.12
C LYS A 163 -9.67 16.26 12.01
N ALA A 164 -8.88 16.52 13.05
CA ALA A 164 -8.96 17.78 13.80
C ALA A 164 -8.47 18.99 12.99
N VAL A 165 -7.58 18.78 12.00
CA VAL A 165 -7.15 19.83 11.05
C VAL A 165 -8.20 20.05 9.96
N ASN A 166 -8.73 18.97 9.40
CA ASN A 166 -9.82 19.01 8.42
C ASN A 166 -10.75 17.80 8.63
N PRO A 167 -11.95 18.02 9.20
CA PRO A 167 -12.90 16.93 9.50
C PRO A 167 -13.40 16.16 8.27
N GLU A 168 -13.35 16.77 7.09
CA GLU A 168 -13.84 16.18 5.84
C GLU A 168 -12.82 15.25 5.16
N ILE A 169 -11.59 15.17 5.68
CA ILE A 169 -10.57 14.27 5.13
C ILE A 169 -11.02 12.83 5.25
N ILE A 170 -10.95 12.09 4.15
CA ILE A 170 -11.24 10.67 4.11
C ILE A 170 -9.96 9.82 4.13
N PHE A 171 -10.06 8.64 4.73
CA PHE A 171 -8.99 7.64 4.77
C PHE A 171 -9.47 6.36 4.12
N ILE A 172 -8.72 5.91 3.11
CA ILE A 172 -8.95 4.65 2.39
C ILE A 172 -7.79 3.72 2.73
N ALA A 173 -8.09 2.51 3.21
CA ALA A 173 -7.06 1.54 3.54
C ALA A 173 -6.97 0.44 2.49
N GLU A 174 -5.76 0.13 2.07
CA GLU A 174 -5.45 -1.11 1.40
C GLU A 174 -5.30 -2.22 2.44
N ILE A 175 -6.29 -3.14 2.46
CA ILE A 175 -6.36 -4.27 3.38
C ILE A 175 -6.77 -5.51 2.61
N TYR A 176 -6.01 -6.58 2.78
CA TYR A 176 -6.23 -7.86 2.10
C TYR A 176 -6.77 -8.97 3.00
N ASN A 177 -6.81 -8.75 4.33
CA ASN A 177 -7.35 -9.71 5.27
C ASN A 177 -8.80 -9.36 5.67
N PRO A 178 -9.84 -10.06 5.14
CA PRO A 178 -11.23 -9.76 5.46
C PRO A 178 -11.57 -9.86 6.95
N SER A 179 -10.83 -10.65 7.72
CA SER A 179 -11.05 -10.74 9.17
C SER A 179 -10.69 -9.46 9.92
N GLN A 180 -9.90 -8.57 9.30
CA GLN A 180 -9.49 -7.30 9.86
C GLN A 180 -10.35 -6.10 9.42
N TYR A 181 -11.25 -6.26 8.46
CA TYR A 181 -12.02 -5.14 7.91
C TYR A 181 -12.73 -4.33 9.02
N ARG A 182 -13.48 -5.00 9.89
CA ARG A 182 -14.20 -4.31 10.99
C ARG A 182 -13.23 -3.63 11.97
N ASN A 183 -12.10 -4.27 12.27
CA ASN A 183 -11.10 -3.70 13.16
C ASN A 183 -10.51 -2.39 12.60
N TYR A 184 -10.22 -2.33 11.30
CA TYR A 184 -9.67 -1.13 10.69
C TYR A 184 -10.72 -0.03 10.46
N LEU A 185 -12.00 -0.39 10.24
CA LEU A 185 -13.09 0.58 10.20
C LEU A 185 -13.40 1.14 11.59
N GLU A 186 -13.62 0.27 12.58
CA GLU A 186 -14.14 0.66 13.90
C GLU A 186 -13.02 1.18 14.81
N THR A 187 -11.94 0.40 15.00
CA THR A 187 -10.79 0.78 15.81
C THR A 187 -9.87 1.71 15.04
N GLY A 188 -9.47 1.33 13.84
CA GLY A 188 -8.55 2.09 12.98
C GLY A 188 -9.12 3.42 12.48
N ARG A 189 -10.46 3.56 12.41
CA ARG A 189 -11.20 4.77 11.99
C ARG A 189 -11.05 5.13 10.51
N PHE A 190 -10.79 4.15 9.67
CA PHE A 190 -10.85 4.32 8.23
C PHE A 190 -12.27 4.53 7.74
N ASP A 191 -12.42 5.33 6.70
CA ASP A 191 -13.72 5.61 6.08
C ASP A 191 -14.05 4.51 5.05
N PHE A 192 -13.04 4.04 4.30
CA PHE A 192 -13.20 3.02 3.26
C PHE A 192 -12.04 2.03 3.26
N LEU A 193 -12.34 0.80 2.78
CA LEU A 193 -11.37 -0.29 2.59
C LEU A 193 -11.45 -0.83 1.17
N TYR A 194 -10.35 -1.35 0.64
CA TYR A 194 -10.34 -2.09 -0.62
C TYR A 194 -11.15 -3.37 -0.53
N ASP A 195 -12.05 -3.60 -1.48
CA ASP A 195 -12.75 -4.88 -1.63
C ASP A 195 -12.03 -5.78 -2.65
N LYS A 196 -10.79 -6.15 -2.32
CA LYS A 196 -9.93 -6.95 -3.19
C LYS A 196 -10.21 -8.45 -3.04
N VAL A 197 -10.06 -8.98 -1.84
CA VAL A 197 -9.93 -10.44 -1.60
C VAL A 197 -11.26 -11.17 -1.76
N GLN A 198 -12.40 -10.50 -1.61
CA GLN A 198 -13.70 -11.14 -1.73
C GLN A 198 -14.36 -10.84 -3.07
N LEU A 199 -14.86 -9.64 -3.30
CA LEU A 199 -15.65 -9.35 -4.50
C LEU A 199 -14.77 -9.29 -5.75
N TYR A 200 -13.67 -8.53 -5.73
CA TYR A 200 -12.77 -8.43 -6.89
C TYR A 200 -12.29 -9.82 -7.34
N ASP A 201 -11.71 -10.63 -6.43
CA ASP A 201 -11.18 -11.94 -6.77
C ASP A 201 -12.27 -12.88 -7.30
N THR A 202 -13.47 -12.82 -6.71
CA THR A 202 -14.61 -13.61 -7.19
C THR A 202 -15.05 -13.19 -8.59
N LEU A 203 -15.14 -11.88 -8.86
CA LEU A 203 -15.53 -11.38 -10.18
C LEU A 203 -14.49 -11.75 -11.25
N ARG A 204 -13.20 -11.66 -10.93
CA ARG A 204 -12.11 -12.10 -11.81
C ARG A 204 -12.21 -13.59 -12.15
N LEU A 205 -12.48 -14.43 -11.16
CA LEU A 205 -12.68 -15.87 -11.36
C LEU A 205 -13.95 -16.14 -12.18
N LEU A 206 -15.03 -15.39 -11.97
CA LEU A 206 -16.27 -15.52 -12.74
C LEU A 206 -16.06 -15.24 -14.23
N ILE A 207 -15.35 -14.15 -14.56
CA ILE A 207 -15.03 -13.77 -15.94
C ILE A 207 -14.26 -14.89 -16.66
N ASN A 208 -13.43 -15.61 -15.92
CA ASN A 208 -12.62 -16.71 -16.43
C ASN A 208 -13.29 -18.10 -16.30
N ASN A 209 -14.60 -18.15 -15.98
CA ASN A 209 -15.38 -19.38 -15.80
C ASN A 209 -14.81 -20.30 -14.68
N GLN A 210 -14.19 -19.73 -13.68
CA GLN A 210 -13.56 -20.46 -12.55
C GLN A 210 -14.31 -20.30 -11.24
N SER A 211 -15.46 -19.60 -11.24
CA SER A 211 -16.31 -19.40 -10.07
C SER A 211 -17.78 -19.37 -10.46
N SER A 212 -18.66 -19.21 -9.46
CA SER A 212 -20.11 -19.13 -9.63
C SER A 212 -20.65 -17.84 -9.00
N THR A 213 -21.64 -17.22 -9.68
CA THR A 213 -22.39 -16.07 -9.13
C THR A 213 -23.09 -16.40 -7.80
N ALA A 214 -23.30 -17.69 -7.50
CA ALA A 214 -23.85 -18.14 -6.23
C ALA A 214 -23.00 -17.75 -5.01
N HIS A 215 -21.72 -17.38 -5.20
CA HIS A 215 -20.86 -16.93 -4.11
C HIS A 215 -21.12 -15.47 -3.72
N ILE A 216 -21.62 -14.63 -4.63
CA ILE A 216 -21.80 -13.18 -4.41
C ILE A 216 -22.73 -12.87 -3.21
N PRO A 217 -23.89 -13.53 -3.02
CA PRO A 217 -24.72 -13.28 -1.85
C PRO A 217 -24.02 -13.59 -0.52
N GLY A 218 -23.17 -14.63 -0.50
CA GLY A 218 -22.36 -14.98 0.68
C GLY A 218 -21.34 -13.90 1.02
N ILE A 219 -20.68 -13.33 0.02
CA ILE A 219 -19.75 -12.22 0.17
C ILE A 219 -20.49 -11.01 0.76
N GLN A 220 -21.60 -10.60 0.15
CA GLN A 220 -22.40 -9.48 0.63
C GLN A 220 -22.88 -9.68 2.08
N LYS A 221 -23.28 -10.89 2.43
CA LYS A 221 -23.66 -11.23 3.80
C LYS A 221 -22.49 -11.14 4.79
N SER A 222 -21.27 -11.51 4.39
CA SER A 222 -20.08 -11.41 5.25
C SER A 222 -19.71 -9.96 5.58
N LEU A 223 -20.06 -9.03 4.67
CA LEU A 223 -19.85 -7.60 4.79
C LEU A 223 -21.07 -6.85 5.37
N ASP A 224 -22.08 -7.55 5.87
CA ASP A 224 -23.31 -6.93 6.38
C ASP A 224 -22.98 -5.85 7.44
N GLY A 225 -23.54 -4.67 7.26
CA GLY A 225 -23.27 -3.48 8.08
C GLY A 225 -22.02 -2.66 7.69
N ILE A 226 -21.12 -3.19 6.85
CA ILE A 226 -19.92 -2.47 6.36
C ILE A 226 -19.82 -2.42 4.83
N ASN A 227 -20.78 -2.95 4.09
CA ASN A 227 -20.77 -2.97 2.63
C ASN A 227 -20.51 -1.58 2.02
N HIS A 228 -21.16 -0.55 2.57
CA HIS A 228 -21.03 0.84 2.12
C HIS A 228 -19.64 1.47 2.39
N ASN A 229 -18.79 0.81 3.16
CA ASN A 229 -17.41 1.21 3.39
C ASN A 229 -16.40 0.51 2.47
N MET A 230 -16.87 -0.37 1.59
CA MET A 230 -15.99 -1.10 0.68
C MET A 230 -15.79 -0.31 -0.62
N LEU A 231 -14.53 -0.03 -0.97
CA LEU A 231 -14.14 0.56 -2.24
C LEU A 231 -14.05 -0.54 -3.30
N HIS A 232 -14.98 -0.54 -4.23
CA HIS A 232 -15.03 -1.52 -5.32
C HIS A 232 -14.19 -1.10 -6.52
N PHE A 233 -13.60 -2.07 -7.20
CA PHE A 233 -12.82 -1.85 -8.42
C PHE A 233 -12.62 -3.16 -9.20
N LEU A 234 -12.21 -3.05 -10.46
CA LEU A 234 -11.69 -4.17 -11.25
C LEU A 234 -10.28 -3.92 -11.78
N GLU A 235 -9.80 -2.70 -11.69
CA GLU A 235 -8.44 -2.32 -12.06
C GLU A 235 -7.85 -1.35 -11.03
N ASN A 236 -6.58 -1.47 -10.80
CA ASN A 236 -5.74 -0.50 -10.13
C ASN A 236 -4.30 -0.63 -10.66
N HIS A 237 -3.35 0.05 -10.03
CA HIS A 237 -1.94 0.03 -10.45
C HIS A 237 -1.21 -1.30 -10.15
N ASP A 238 -1.76 -2.15 -9.28
CA ASP A 238 -1.18 -3.46 -8.89
C ASP A 238 -1.83 -4.64 -9.60
N GLU A 239 -3.02 -4.46 -10.15
CA GLU A 239 -3.78 -5.54 -10.79
C GLU A 239 -3.72 -5.46 -12.32
N GLN A 240 -3.92 -6.61 -12.96
CA GLN A 240 -4.00 -6.66 -14.41
C GLN A 240 -5.17 -5.86 -14.93
N ARG A 241 -4.98 -5.21 -16.07
CA ARG A 241 -6.04 -4.52 -16.79
C ARG A 241 -7.11 -5.52 -17.21
N ILE A 242 -8.39 -5.15 -17.11
CA ILE A 242 -9.49 -6.06 -17.47
C ILE A 242 -9.46 -6.46 -18.95
N ALA A 243 -8.95 -5.59 -19.83
CA ALA A 243 -8.79 -5.90 -21.25
C ALA A 243 -7.55 -6.75 -21.57
N SER A 244 -6.64 -6.95 -20.60
CA SER A 244 -5.44 -7.74 -20.81
C SER A 244 -5.75 -9.23 -21.00
N PRO A 245 -4.92 -9.97 -21.74
CA PRO A 245 -5.02 -11.44 -21.84
C PRO A 245 -4.93 -12.13 -20.47
N GLN A 246 -4.26 -11.52 -19.49
CA GLN A 246 -4.07 -12.05 -18.14
C GLN A 246 -5.32 -11.92 -17.27
N PHE A 247 -6.28 -11.07 -17.66
CA PHE A 247 -7.58 -10.95 -16.99
C PHE A 247 -8.69 -11.55 -17.83
N SER A 248 -9.19 -10.87 -18.85
CA SER A 248 -10.31 -11.33 -19.68
C SER A 248 -10.01 -11.42 -21.18
N GLY A 249 -8.97 -10.73 -21.65
CA GLY A 249 -8.61 -10.60 -23.05
C GLY A 249 -9.55 -9.72 -23.89
N ASP A 250 -10.66 -9.28 -23.29
CA ASP A 250 -11.66 -8.44 -23.94
C ASP A 250 -12.41 -7.63 -22.87
N TYR A 251 -12.39 -6.31 -23.02
CA TYR A 251 -13.07 -5.38 -22.13
C TYR A 251 -14.56 -5.71 -21.99
N TRP A 252 -15.26 -5.99 -23.10
CA TRP A 252 -16.69 -6.24 -23.10
C TRP A 252 -17.08 -7.55 -22.39
N LYS A 253 -16.18 -8.52 -22.38
CA LYS A 253 -16.35 -9.75 -21.60
C LYS A 253 -16.38 -9.46 -20.09
N ALA A 254 -15.63 -8.47 -19.64
CA ALA A 254 -15.57 -8.06 -18.23
C ALA A 254 -16.63 -7.02 -17.84
N ALA A 255 -17.30 -6.38 -18.81
CA ALA A 255 -18.28 -5.33 -18.52
C ALA A 255 -19.40 -5.74 -17.53
N PRO A 256 -19.97 -6.97 -17.57
CA PRO A 256 -20.94 -7.39 -16.54
C PRO A 256 -20.38 -7.41 -15.13
N ALA A 257 -19.10 -7.78 -14.95
CA ALA A 257 -18.45 -7.75 -13.65
C ALA A 257 -18.25 -6.31 -13.16
N MET A 258 -17.94 -5.37 -14.07
CA MET A 258 -17.84 -3.95 -13.71
C MET A 258 -19.19 -3.38 -13.27
N VAL A 259 -20.29 -3.78 -13.93
CA VAL A 259 -21.65 -3.40 -13.51
C VAL A 259 -21.94 -3.92 -12.09
N ILE A 260 -21.62 -5.18 -11.81
CA ILE A 260 -21.78 -5.74 -10.46
C ILE A 260 -20.94 -4.95 -9.46
N SER A 261 -19.65 -4.78 -9.73
CA SER A 261 -18.72 -4.03 -8.87
C SER A 261 -19.24 -2.63 -8.54
N ALA A 262 -19.80 -1.93 -9.54
CA ALA A 262 -20.27 -0.55 -9.38
C ALA A 262 -21.66 -0.42 -8.74
N MET A 263 -22.51 -1.46 -8.78
CA MET A 263 -23.92 -1.38 -8.47
C MET A 263 -24.37 -2.28 -7.31
N ILE A 264 -23.48 -3.08 -6.76
CA ILE A 264 -23.84 -4.12 -5.79
C ILE A 264 -24.29 -3.53 -4.43
N ASP A 265 -23.76 -2.38 -4.07
CA ASP A 265 -24.11 -1.64 -2.85
C ASP A 265 -23.86 -0.13 -2.98
N LYS A 266 -23.64 0.56 -1.87
CA LYS A 266 -23.43 2.03 -1.81
C LYS A 266 -21.97 2.43 -1.62
N GLY A 267 -21.06 1.47 -1.66
CA GLY A 267 -19.62 1.74 -1.55
C GLY A 267 -19.11 2.57 -2.73
N PRO A 268 -18.03 3.30 -2.56
CA PRO A 268 -17.39 4.02 -3.66
C PRO A 268 -16.81 3.06 -4.70
N VAL A 269 -16.67 3.55 -5.92
CA VAL A 269 -16.11 2.79 -7.04
C VAL A 269 -14.89 3.49 -7.58
N MET A 270 -13.80 2.77 -7.75
CA MET A 270 -12.59 3.27 -8.39
C MET A 270 -12.58 2.85 -9.86
N ILE A 271 -12.36 3.82 -10.73
CA ILE A 271 -12.07 3.63 -12.16
C ILE A 271 -10.61 3.97 -12.36
N TYR A 272 -9.83 3.01 -12.84
CA TYR A 272 -8.42 3.24 -13.14
C TYR A 272 -8.27 3.94 -14.50
N PHE A 273 -7.35 4.89 -14.62
CA PHE A 273 -7.19 5.68 -15.85
C PHE A 273 -6.99 4.76 -17.07
N GLY A 274 -7.66 5.07 -18.18
CA GLY A 274 -7.65 4.24 -19.39
C GLY A 274 -8.59 3.03 -19.34
N GLN A 275 -9.20 2.71 -18.20
CA GLN A 275 -10.18 1.62 -18.11
C GLN A 275 -11.37 1.86 -19.04
N GLU A 276 -11.81 3.12 -19.16
CA GLU A 276 -12.95 3.54 -20.00
C GLU A 276 -12.72 3.32 -21.50
N VAL A 277 -11.48 3.20 -21.93
CA VAL A 277 -11.11 2.91 -23.33
C VAL A 277 -10.58 1.50 -23.53
N GLY A 278 -10.56 0.67 -22.47
CA GLY A 278 -10.11 -0.72 -22.55
C GLY A 278 -8.60 -0.88 -22.71
N GLU A 279 -7.80 -0.08 -21.99
CA GLU A 279 -6.33 -0.17 -21.98
C GLU A 279 -5.88 -1.59 -21.58
N PRO A 280 -5.12 -2.31 -22.43
CA PRO A 280 -4.73 -3.68 -22.17
C PRO A 280 -3.45 -3.85 -21.33
N GLY A 281 -2.72 -2.79 -21.01
CA GLY A 281 -1.44 -2.84 -20.28
C GLY A 281 -0.35 -3.61 -21.04
N ALA A 282 -0.28 -3.44 -22.37
CA ALA A 282 0.64 -4.16 -23.23
C ALA A 282 1.71 -3.27 -23.85
N GLY A 283 2.83 -3.86 -24.27
CA GLY A 283 3.89 -3.14 -24.98
C GLY A 283 4.53 -2.06 -24.11
N LYS A 284 4.53 -0.82 -24.60
CA LYS A 284 5.14 0.32 -23.88
C LYS A 284 4.38 0.73 -22.62
N GLU A 285 3.08 0.52 -22.60
CA GLU A 285 2.21 0.83 -21.46
C GLU A 285 2.29 -0.23 -20.36
N GLY A 286 2.83 -1.42 -20.67
CA GLY A 286 2.96 -2.52 -19.70
C GLY A 286 4.07 -2.31 -18.68
N PHE A 287 3.83 -2.70 -17.43
CA PHE A 287 4.80 -2.61 -16.34
C PHE A 287 6.09 -3.37 -16.65
N ASN A 288 5.97 -4.62 -17.07
CA ASN A 288 7.08 -5.47 -17.57
C ASN A 288 6.88 -5.88 -19.05
N GLY A 289 6.01 -5.16 -19.76
CA GLY A 289 5.69 -5.41 -21.15
C GLY A 289 4.70 -6.55 -21.40
N GLU A 290 4.46 -7.47 -20.46
CA GLU A 290 3.70 -8.69 -20.75
C GLU A 290 2.85 -9.25 -19.61
N ASP A 291 2.78 -8.60 -18.46
CA ASP A 291 2.03 -9.11 -17.31
C ASP A 291 0.59 -8.58 -17.21
N GLY A 292 0.18 -7.73 -18.13
CA GLY A 292 -1.15 -7.14 -18.17
C GLY A 292 -1.39 -5.99 -17.21
N ARG A 293 -0.35 -5.50 -16.51
CA ARG A 293 -0.40 -4.30 -15.67
C ARG A 293 0.17 -3.11 -16.43
N THR A 294 -0.36 -1.92 -16.15
CA THR A 294 0.16 -0.67 -16.71
C THR A 294 1.24 -0.09 -15.79
N THR A 295 2.34 0.42 -16.37
CA THR A 295 3.34 1.15 -15.59
C THR A 295 2.73 2.41 -14.97
N ILE A 296 3.16 2.73 -13.73
CA ILE A 296 2.82 3.98 -13.04
C ILE A 296 3.92 5.04 -13.15
N PHE A 297 5.04 4.69 -13.77
CA PHE A 297 6.24 5.54 -13.81
C PHE A 297 6.37 6.34 -15.10
N ASP A 298 5.71 5.92 -16.17
CA ASP A 298 5.76 6.56 -17.47
C ASP A 298 4.34 6.89 -17.96
N TYR A 299 4.13 8.13 -18.38
CA TYR A 299 2.88 8.57 -18.97
C TYR A 299 3.04 8.62 -20.50
N TRP A 300 2.26 7.80 -21.18
CA TRP A 300 2.16 7.75 -22.62
C TRP A 300 0.91 8.55 -23.02
N GLY A 301 1.08 9.82 -23.15
CA GLY A 301 0.01 10.70 -23.60
C GLY A 301 -0.20 10.68 -25.09
#